data_d27ba80210512380938e3da3d8e36f2f
#
_entry.id   d27ba80210512380938e3da3d8e36f2f
#
_cell.length_a   1.000
_cell.length_b   1.000
_cell.length_c   1.000
_cell.angle_alpha   90.00
_cell.angle_beta   90.00
_cell.angle_gamma   90.00
#
_symmetry.space_group_name_H-M   'P 1'
#
loop_
_entity.id
_entity.type
_entity.pdbx_description
1 polymer ?
#
loop_
_entity_poly.entity_id
_entity_poly.type
_entity_poly.pdbx_seq_one_letter_code
_entity_poly.pdbx_strand_id
1 'polypeptide(L)'
;MKLKRILTTLTTAALITSAVALSPSATAQEEGETKLGLNALTNVLNVAEYQFDSNLADFDILTYLALDVMGAKPNSAVWALADGNVKMTAFLPTDRAFKKLVKALTGTSYVRERKIYLAVRALGFDTVEKVLLYHVVLGAPILSEAAVAANGADLTTAEGSTIRVAFDGTTLRLRDKDTKRINPNVILTRVDINEGNNQVAHTINGVLLPKLG
;
A
#
# COMPACT_ATOMS: atom_id res chain seq x y z
N MET A 1 -22.44 -83.98 45.25
CA MET A 1 -23.16 -83.63 46.54
C MET A 1 -23.40 -82.10 46.45
N LYS A 2 -24.64 -81.70 46.26
CA LYS A 2 -25.55 -81.03 47.24
C LYS A 2 -24.86 -79.84 47.90
N LEU A 3 -25.34 -78.62 47.88
CA LEU A 3 -26.64 -78.04 48.18
C LEU A 3 -26.63 -76.53 47.82
N LYS A 4 -27.55 -76.02 47.06
CA LYS A 4 -28.72 -75.20 47.37
C LYS A 4 -28.58 -74.01 48.35
N ARG A 5 -29.10 -72.95 47.90
CA ARG A 5 -29.93 -71.84 48.51
C ARG A 5 -29.27 -70.53 48.67
N ILE A 6 -29.88 -69.41 48.58
CA ILE A 6 -31.24 -68.84 48.23
C ILE A 6 -31.04 -67.33 48.12
N LEU A 7 -31.68 -66.76 47.16
CA LEU A 7 -32.32 -65.47 47.05
C LEU A 7 -32.29 -64.50 48.23
N THR A 8 -31.86 -63.30 48.09
CA THR A 8 -32.56 -62.11 48.57
C THR A 8 -32.28 -60.90 47.77
N THR A 9 -33.31 -60.30 47.22
CA THR A 9 -33.38 -59.01 46.53
C THR A 9 -33.24 -57.90 47.53
N LEU A 10 -32.39 -56.92 47.24
CA LEU A 10 -32.50 -55.56 47.76
C LEU A 10 -32.28 -54.57 46.64
N THR A 11 -33.37 -53.95 46.27
CA THR A 11 -33.40 -52.77 45.40
C THR A 11 -32.84 -51.55 46.12
N THR A 12 -31.73 -50.99 45.65
CA THR A 12 -31.34 -49.67 46.06
C THR A 12 -31.24 -48.80 44.78
N ALA A 13 -32.10 -47.82 44.74
CA ALA A 13 -32.12 -46.82 43.70
C ALA A 13 -30.82 -45.99 43.74
N ALA A 14 -30.00 -46.04 42.67
CA ALA A 14 -28.90 -45.16 42.49
C ALA A 14 -29.38 -43.95 41.75
N LEU A 15 -29.36 -42.79 42.40
CA LEU A 15 -29.53 -41.51 41.83
C LEU A 15 -28.37 -41.25 40.84
N ILE A 16 -28.70 -41.15 39.56
CA ILE A 16 -27.76 -40.69 38.54
C ILE A 16 -27.75 -39.18 38.61
N THR A 17 -26.79 -38.60 39.30
CA THR A 17 -26.47 -37.20 39.17
C THR A 17 -25.68 -37.02 37.86
N SER A 18 -26.37 -36.60 36.80
CA SER A 18 -25.74 -36.12 35.59
C SER A 18 -24.98 -34.84 35.90
N ALA A 19 -23.67 -34.96 36.04
CA ALA A 19 -22.78 -33.82 36.02
C ALA A 19 -22.78 -33.27 34.58
N VAL A 20 -23.52 -32.18 34.37
CA VAL A 20 -23.37 -31.35 33.17
C VAL A 20 -22.00 -30.71 33.27
N ALA A 21 -21.04 -31.23 32.52
CA ALA A 21 -19.78 -30.54 32.28
C ALA A 21 -20.09 -29.30 31.45
N LEU A 22 -20.12 -28.12 32.09
CA LEU A 22 -20.00 -26.86 31.40
C LEU A 22 -18.61 -26.82 30.78
N SER A 23 -18.53 -27.10 29.48
CA SER A 23 -17.38 -26.69 28.66
C SER A 23 -17.33 -25.16 28.69
N PRO A 24 -16.20 -24.53 29.05
CA PRO A 24 -16.07 -23.11 28.82
C PRO A 24 -16.15 -22.90 27.30
N SER A 25 -17.23 -22.26 26.85
CA SER A 25 -17.25 -21.64 25.52
C SER A 25 -16.07 -20.69 25.48
N ALA A 26 -15.02 -21.08 24.77
CA ALA A 26 -14.03 -20.13 24.30
C ALA A 26 -14.80 -19.19 23.37
N THR A 27 -15.23 -18.07 23.90
CA THR A 27 -15.55 -16.90 23.09
C THR A 27 -14.22 -16.54 22.40
N ALA A 28 -14.03 -17.01 21.17
CA ALA A 28 -13.11 -16.40 20.27
C ALA A 28 -13.53 -14.91 20.23
N GLN A 29 -12.77 -14.06 20.89
CA GLN A 29 -12.81 -12.64 20.62
C GLN A 29 -12.42 -12.58 19.16
N GLU A 30 -13.40 -12.31 18.29
CA GLU A 30 -13.11 -11.68 17.00
C GLU A 30 -12.34 -10.41 17.36
N GLU A 31 -11.03 -10.42 17.17
CA GLU A 31 -10.25 -9.19 17.12
C GLU A 31 -10.92 -8.39 16.02
N GLY A 32 -11.70 -7.39 16.42
CA GLY A 32 -12.50 -6.59 15.54
C GLY A 32 -11.55 -5.95 14.52
N GLU A 33 -11.68 -6.38 13.28
CA GLU A 33 -10.93 -5.79 12.17
C GLU A 33 -11.18 -4.28 12.24
N THR A 34 -10.17 -3.50 12.56
CA THR A 34 -10.29 -2.05 12.67
C THR A 34 -10.79 -1.53 11.33
N LYS A 35 -12.05 -1.09 11.30
CA LYS A 35 -12.64 -0.60 10.06
C LYS A 35 -11.91 0.67 9.63
N LEU A 36 -11.15 0.57 8.53
CA LEU A 36 -10.43 1.69 7.95
C LEU A 36 -11.39 2.70 7.32
N GLY A 37 -11.02 3.97 7.32
CA GLY A 37 -11.72 5.04 6.63
C GLY A 37 -11.62 4.91 5.10
N LEU A 38 -12.45 5.67 4.40
CA LEU A 38 -12.59 5.64 2.95
C LEU A 38 -12.07 6.92 2.27
N ASN A 39 -11.21 7.69 2.94
CA ASN A 39 -10.64 8.88 2.32
C ASN A 39 -9.65 8.48 1.22
N ALA A 40 -9.93 8.89 -0.02
CA ALA A 40 -9.10 8.58 -1.17
C ALA A 40 -7.83 9.44 -1.21
N LEU A 41 -6.74 8.93 -1.81
CA LEU A 41 -5.48 9.67 -1.96
C LEU A 41 -5.63 10.93 -2.83
N THR A 42 -6.56 10.97 -3.76
CA THR A 42 -6.87 12.19 -4.53
C THR A 42 -7.28 13.36 -3.65
N ASN A 43 -7.97 13.10 -2.52
CA ASN A 43 -8.31 14.15 -1.56
C ASN A 43 -7.08 14.65 -0.81
N VAL A 44 -6.13 13.74 -0.51
CA VAL A 44 -4.88 14.08 0.18
C VAL A 44 -3.94 14.87 -0.72
N LEU A 45 -3.94 14.55 -2.01
CA LEU A 45 -3.17 15.28 -3.03
C LEU A 45 -3.75 16.66 -3.34
N ASN A 46 -4.86 17.01 -2.68
CA ASN A 46 -5.57 18.30 -2.83
C ASN A 46 -5.84 18.66 -4.29
N VAL A 47 -6.40 17.70 -5.03
CA VAL A 47 -6.65 17.80 -6.48
C VAL A 47 -7.47 19.03 -6.87
N ALA A 48 -8.19 19.66 -5.93
CA ALA A 48 -8.97 20.86 -6.17
C ALA A 48 -8.15 22.16 -6.18
N GLU A 49 -6.96 22.17 -5.59
CA GLU A 49 -6.16 23.38 -5.35
C GLU A 49 -4.72 23.30 -5.88
N TYR A 50 -4.34 22.16 -6.54
CA TYR A 50 -2.99 21.99 -7.05
C TYR A 50 -2.68 23.02 -8.15
N GLN A 51 -1.51 23.63 -8.07
CA GLN A 51 -1.01 24.61 -9.06
C GLN A 51 0.49 24.45 -9.20
N PHE A 52 1.00 24.54 -10.44
CA PHE A 52 2.44 24.60 -10.62
C PHE A 52 3.02 25.85 -9.97
N ASP A 53 3.85 25.66 -8.98
CA ASP A 53 4.50 26.74 -8.25
C ASP A 53 6.03 26.58 -8.21
N SER A 54 6.69 26.91 -7.13
CA SER A 54 8.15 26.74 -6.96
C SER A 54 8.50 25.76 -5.82
N ASN A 55 7.51 25.16 -5.17
CA ASN A 55 7.68 24.23 -4.07
C ASN A 55 7.96 22.80 -4.55
N LEU A 56 9.18 22.49 -4.86
CA LEU A 56 9.58 21.15 -5.34
C LEU A 56 9.41 20.02 -4.30
N ALA A 57 8.82 20.29 -3.12
CA ALA A 57 8.62 19.27 -2.10
C ALA A 57 7.21 18.68 -2.06
N ASP A 58 6.30 19.17 -2.86
CA ASP A 58 4.91 18.70 -3.02
C ASP A 58 4.74 17.73 -4.20
N PHE A 59 3.52 17.62 -4.73
CA PHE A 59 3.12 16.58 -5.66
C PHE A 59 2.36 17.12 -6.88
N ASP A 60 2.53 18.38 -7.24
CA ASP A 60 1.78 19.00 -8.35
C ASP A 60 1.96 18.25 -9.66
N ILE A 61 3.21 17.92 -10.01
CA ILE A 61 3.52 17.18 -11.23
C ILE A 61 2.86 15.79 -11.21
N LEU A 62 2.94 15.07 -10.08
CA LEU A 62 2.29 13.77 -9.93
C LEU A 62 0.78 13.88 -10.13
N THR A 63 0.17 14.87 -9.50
CA THR A 63 -1.28 15.11 -9.54
C THR A 63 -1.75 15.39 -10.96
N TYR A 64 -1.06 16.30 -11.69
CA TYR A 64 -1.38 16.57 -13.09
C TYR A 64 -1.23 15.34 -13.97
N LEU A 65 -0.16 14.54 -13.80
CA LEU A 65 0.06 13.34 -14.59
C LEU A 65 -1.03 12.27 -14.30
N ALA A 66 -1.45 12.11 -13.05
CA ALA A 66 -2.52 11.19 -12.69
C ALA A 66 -3.85 11.61 -13.33
N LEU A 67 -4.21 12.89 -13.22
CA LEU A 67 -5.45 13.43 -13.83
C LEU A 67 -5.44 13.33 -15.35
N ASP A 68 -4.32 13.60 -15.99
CA ASP A 68 -4.16 13.45 -17.44
C ASP A 68 -4.41 12.00 -17.89
N VAL A 69 -3.84 11.03 -17.18
CA VAL A 69 -4.07 9.60 -17.48
C VAL A 69 -5.52 9.24 -17.24
N MET A 70 -6.12 9.65 -16.12
CA MET A 70 -7.52 9.39 -15.81
C MET A 70 -8.45 9.99 -16.87
N GLY A 71 -8.17 11.22 -17.32
CA GLY A 71 -8.96 11.89 -18.39
C GLY A 71 -8.80 11.25 -19.76
N ALA A 72 -7.58 10.83 -20.11
CA ALA A 72 -7.29 10.21 -21.41
C ALA A 72 -7.69 8.72 -21.48
N LYS A 73 -7.72 8.02 -20.33
CA LYS A 73 -7.94 6.58 -20.22
C LYS A 73 -9.02 6.28 -19.17
N PRO A 74 -10.30 6.36 -19.51
CA PRO A 74 -11.41 6.17 -18.56
C PRO A 74 -11.42 4.79 -17.86
N ASN A 75 -10.79 3.77 -18.46
CA ASN A 75 -10.69 2.42 -17.91
C ASN A 75 -9.32 2.16 -17.23
N SER A 76 -8.52 3.18 -17.01
CA SER A 76 -7.22 3.03 -16.35
C SER A 76 -7.37 2.60 -14.90
N ALA A 77 -6.51 1.68 -14.44
CA ALA A 77 -6.43 1.30 -13.03
C ALA A 77 -5.93 2.46 -12.13
N VAL A 78 -5.42 3.56 -12.69
CA VAL A 78 -5.06 4.78 -11.93
C VAL A 78 -6.30 5.37 -11.22
N TRP A 79 -7.52 5.14 -11.71
CA TRP A 79 -8.75 5.53 -11.03
C TRP A 79 -8.90 4.96 -9.62
N ALA A 80 -8.23 3.86 -9.30
CA ALA A 80 -8.19 3.32 -7.94
C ALA A 80 -7.71 4.35 -6.90
N LEU A 81 -6.86 5.31 -7.28
CA LEU A 81 -6.43 6.41 -6.40
C LEU A 81 -7.57 7.32 -5.94
N ALA A 82 -8.66 7.36 -6.70
CA ALA A 82 -9.86 8.16 -6.40
C ALA A 82 -10.97 7.34 -5.72
N ASP A 83 -10.82 6.03 -5.59
CA ASP A 83 -11.80 5.15 -4.95
C ASP A 83 -11.32 4.72 -3.56
N GLY A 84 -11.78 5.40 -2.51
CA GLY A 84 -11.43 5.10 -1.12
C GLY A 84 -11.79 3.68 -0.63
N ASN A 85 -12.56 2.89 -1.41
CA ASN A 85 -12.83 1.49 -1.08
C ASN A 85 -11.66 0.57 -1.46
N VAL A 86 -10.79 1.00 -2.38
CA VAL A 86 -9.64 0.20 -2.81
C VAL A 86 -8.52 0.30 -1.79
N LYS A 87 -8.14 -0.83 -1.20
CA LYS A 87 -7.01 -0.91 -0.27
C LYS A 87 -5.70 -0.86 -1.03
N MET A 88 -4.79 0.07 -0.66
CA MET A 88 -3.49 0.22 -1.31
C MET A 88 -2.47 0.97 -0.48
N THR A 89 -1.21 0.80 -0.87
CA THR A 89 -0.09 1.67 -0.50
C THR A 89 0.47 2.34 -1.74
N ALA A 90 0.63 3.66 -1.71
CA ALA A 90 1.22 4.43 -2.80
C ALA A 90 2.56 5.07 -2.39
N PHE A 91 3.54 5.03 -3.29
CA PHE A 91 4.80 5.74 -3.14
C PHE A 91 4.75 7.01 -3.97
N LEU A 92 4.74 8.18 -3.31
CA LEU A 92 4.50 9.47 -3.96
C LEU A 92 5.84 10.19 -4.23
N PRO A 93 6.31 10.24 -5.49
CA PRO A 93 7.49 11.03 -5.84
C PRO A 93 7.17 12.53 -5.76
N THR A 94 8.06 13.29 -5.11
CA THR A 94 7.95 14.76 -5.07
C THR A 94 8.28 15.38 -6.43
N ASP A 95 7.95 16.65 -6.64
CA ASP A 95 8.29 17.38 -7.86
C ASP A 95 9.81 17.46 -8.07
N ARG A 96 10.57 17.49 -6.98
CA ARG A 96 12.04 17.36 -7.03
C ARG A 96 12.48 16.00 -7.59
N ALA A 97 11.74 14.93 -7.34
CA ALA A 97 12.03 13.61 -7.90
C ALA A 97 11.83 13.60 -9.42
N PHE A 98 10.75 14.20 -9.90
CA PHE A 98 10.50 14.37 -11.33
C PHE A 98 11.55 15.27 -12.01
N LYS A 99 11.97 16.33 -11.34
CA LYS A 99 13.07 17.20 -11.85
C LYS A 99 14.36 16.42 -12.05
N LYS A 100 14.72 15.55 -11.09
CA LYS A 100 15.89 14.68 -11.21
C LYS A 100 15.74 13.69 -12.38
N LEU A 101 14.54 13.08 -12.50
CA LEU A 101 14.25 12.14 -13.58
C LEU A 101 14.41 12.81 -14.94
N VAL A 102 13.75 13.96 -15.16
CA VAL A 102 13.81 14.68 -16.45
C VAL A 102 15.23 15.10 -16.78
N LYS A 103 16.00 15.59 -15.80
CA LYS A 103 17.42 15.90 -15.99
C LYS A 103 18.21 14.67 -16.44
N ALA A 104 17.95 13.52 -15.83
CA ALA A 104 18.65 12.27 -16.17
C ALA A 104 18.28 11.75 -17.57
N LEU A 105 17.03 11.97 -18.02
CA LEU A 105 16.54 11.53 -19.32
C LEU A 105 16.97 12.46 -20.47
N THR A 106 16.99 13.76 -20.23
CA THR A 106 17.13 14.78 -21.28
C THR A 106 18.45 15.56 -21.23
N GLY A 107 19.22 15.42 -20.12
CA GLY A 107 20.38 16.26 -19.84
C GLY A 107 20.01 17.68 -19.39
N THR A 108 18.73 18.10 -19.48
CA THR A 108 18.27 19.46 -19.21
C THR A 108 17.67 19.58 -17.81
N SER A 109 18.11 20.61 -17.07
CA SER A 109 17.56 20.92 -15.75
C SER A 109 16.55 22.06 -15.88
N TYR A 110 15.26 21.72 -15.87
CA TYR A 110 14.20 22.71 -15.84
C TYR A 110 14.02 23.30 -14.43
N VAL A 111 13.67 24.59 -14.37
CA VAL A 111 13.38 25.30 -13.11
C VAL A 111 11.88 25.27 -12.83
N ARG A 112 11.05 25.48 -13.86
CA ARG A 112 9.58 25.55 -13.70
C ARG A 112 8.96 24.18 -13.76
N GLU A 113 8.13 23.83 -12.79
CA GLU A 113 7.42 22.54 -12.68
C GLU A 113 6.62 22.20 -13.92
N ARG A 114 5.90 23.17 -14.49
CA ARG A 114 5.17 22.97 -15.75
C ARG A 114 6.05 22.48 -16.89
N LYS A 115 7.33 22.88 -16.94
CA LYS A 115 8.27 22.39 -17.96
C LYS A 115 8.71 20.95 -17.67
N ILE A 116 8.86 20.61 -16.39
CA ILE A 116 9.18 19.25 -15.95
C ILE A 116 7.99 18.32 -16.27
N TYR A 117 6.77 18.71 -15.88
CA TYR A 117 5.55 17.99 -16.20
C TYR A 117 5.42 17.74 -17.70
N LEU A 118 5.55 18.77 -18.56
CA LEU A 118 5.44 18.62 -20.00
C LEU A 118 6.49 17.66 -20.58
N ALA A 119 7.68 17.63 -20.01
CA ALA A 119 8.73 16.69 -20.43
C ALA A 119 8.38 15.24 -20.06
N VAL A 120 7.77 15.00 -18.88
CA VAL A 120 7.28 13.67 -18.49
C VAL A 120 6.06 13.27 -19.33
N ARG A 121 5.10 14.16 -19.51
CA ARG A 121 3.90 13.94 -20.32
C ARG A 121 4.23 13.56 -21.76
N ALA A 122 5.31 14.12 -22.32
CA ALA A 122 5.79 13.83 -23.67
C ALA A 122 6.25 12.37 -23.88
N LEU A 123 6.41 11.59 -22.79
CA LEU A 123 6.68 10.14 -22.88
C LEU A 123 5.43 9.34 -23.33
N GLY A 124 4.25 9.97 -23.36
CA GLY A 124 2.98 9.38 -23.75
C GLY A 124 2.23 8.76 -22.57
N PHE A 125 0.89 8.73 -22.69
CA PHE A 125 0.01 8.28 -21.60
C PHE A 125 0.22 6.84 -21.18
N ASP A 126 0.53 5.93 -22.11
CA ASP A 126 0.78 4.52 -21.78
C ASP A 126 2.02 4.36 -20.91
N THR A 127 3.08 5.08 -21.22
CA THR A 127 4.31 5.08 -20.40
C THR A 127 4.07 5.71 -19.03
N VAL A 128 3.37 6.84 -19.00
CA VAL A 128 3.04 7.53 -17.74
C VAL A 128 2.15 6.67 -16.86
N GLU A 129 1.08 6.07 -17.41
CA GLU A 129 0.22 5.14 -16.69
C GLU A 129 1.01 3.97 -16.10
N LYS A 130 1.85 3.33 -16.91
CA LYS A 130 2.71 2.23 -16.47
C LYS A 130 3.58 2.63 -15.29
N VAL A 131 4.19 3.81 -15.34
CA VAL A 131 5.01 4.35 -14.24
C VAL A 131 4.15 4.64 -13.02
N LEU A 132 2.97 5.28 -13.17
CA LEU A 132 2.06 5.56 -12.06
C LEU A 132 1.62 4.26 -11.35
N LEU A 133 1.20 3.25 -12.09
CA LEU A 133 0.80 1.95 -11.56
C LEU A 133 1.96 1.22 -10.88
N TYR A 134 3.19 1.45 -11.32
CA TYR A 134 4.39 0.91 -10.67
C TYR A 134 4.67 1.54 -9.29
N HIS A 135 4.07 2.68 -8.97
CA HIS A 135 4.14 3.33 -7.66
C HIS A 135 3.04 2.86 -6.69
N VAL A 136 2.14 1.98 -7.10
CA VAL A 136 1.00 1.53 -6.32
C VAL A 136 1.12 0.04 -6.00
N VAL A 137 0.97 -0.33 -4.73
CA VAL A 137 0.86 -1.71 -4.26
C VAL A 137 -0.57 -1.92 -3.77
N LEU A 138 -1.31 -2.81 -4.44
CA LEU A 138 -2.68 -3.16 -4.06
C LEU A 138 -2.68 -4.12 -2.88
N GLY A 139 -3.70 -4.03 -2.03
CA GLY A 139 -3.87 -4.86 -0.84
C GLY A 139 -3.88 -4.03 0.44
N ALA A 140 -3.75 -4.70 1.59
CA ALA A 140 -3.75 -4.02 2.88
C ALA A 140 -2.72 -2.88 2.92
N PRO A 141 -3.09 -1.70 3.48
CA PRO A 141 -2.15 -0.60 3.63
C PRO A 141 -0.91 -1.02 4.42
N ILE A 142 0.26 -0.70 3.90
CA ILE A 142 1.55 -1.00 4.53
C ILE A 142 2.02 0.28 5.22
N LEU A 143 1.95 0.34 6.54
CA LEU A 143 2.50 1.46 7.30
C LEU A 143 4.03 1.43 7.30
N SER A 144 4.67 2.55 7.57
CA SER A 144 6.11 2.71 7.53
C SER A 144 6.87 1.73 8.43
N GLU A 145 6.32 1.43 9.60
CA GLU A 145 6.87 0.45 10.53
C GLU A 145 6.84 -0.97 9.93
N ALA A 146 5.72 -1.36 9.32
CA ALA A 146 5.59 -2.63 8.61
C ALA A 146 6.52 -2.70 7.39
N ALA A 147 6.71 -1.58 6.67
CA ALA A 147 7.63 -1.50 5.54
C ALA A 147 9.08 -1.70 5.98
N VAL A 148 9.50 -1.14 7.13
CA VAL A 148 10.83 -1.38 7.72
C VAL A 148 11.00 -2.84 8.13
N ALA A 149 9.99 -3.43 8.77
CA ALA A 149 9.99 -4.84 9.16
C ALA A 149 10.04 -5.79 7.95
N ALA A 150 9.50 -5.37 6.79
CA ALA A 150 9.51 -6.12 5.53
C ALA A 150 10.84 -6.02 4.76
N ASN A 151 11.95 -5.69 5.43
CA ASN A 151 13.27 -5.61 4.79
C ASN A 151 13.61 -6.87 3.99
N GLY A 152 13.94 -6.71 2.71
CA GLY A 152 14.22 -7.81 1.78
C GLY A 152 12.98 -8.36 1.05
N ALA A 153 11.77 -7.94 1.40
CA ALA A 153 10.55 -8.38 0.73
C ALA A 153 10.38 -7.72 -0.66
N ASP A 154 9.73 -8.46 -1.55
CA ASP A 154 9.30 -7.97 -2.86
C ASP A 154 7.81 -7.61 -2.79
N LEU A 155 7.48 -6.36 -3.11
CA LEU A 155 6.12 -5.84 -3.19
C LEU A 155 5.66 -5.87 -4.65
N THR A 156 4.57 -6.59 -4.94
CA THR A 156 3.98 -6.60 -6.29
C THR A 156 3.18 -5.33 -6.50
N THR A 157 3.48 -4.60 -7.56
CA THR A 157 2.82 -3.34 -7.91
C THR A 157 1.57 -3.57 -8.76
N ALA A 158 0.73 -2.54 -8.87
CA ALA A 158 -0.44 -2.56 -9.75
C ALA A 158 -0.05 -2.67 -11.25
N GLU A 159 1.18 -2.36 -11.61
CA GLU A 159 1.75 -2.56 -12.95
C GLU A 159 2.08 -4.04 -13.22
N GLY A 160 2.21 -4.87 -12.17
CA GLY A 160 2.46 -6.30 -12.24
C GLY A 160 3.90 -6.73 -11.96
N SER A 161 4.87 -5.84 -11.97
CA SER A 161 6.24 -6.14 -11.57
C SER A 161 6.51 -5.77 -10.09
N THR A 162 7.69 -6.09 -9.57
CA THR A 162 7.99 -5.96 -8.15
C THR A 162 8.95 -4.82 -7.83
N ILE A 163 8.77 -4.25 -6.64
CA ILE A 163 9.71 -3.36 -5.96
C ILE A 163 10.26 -4.10 -4.75
N ARG A 164 11.59 -4.10 -4.54
CA ARG A 164 12.18 -4.70 -3.34
C ARG A 164 12.41 -3.66 -2.26
N VAL A 165 11.91 -3.93 -1.07
CA VAL A 165 12.17 -3.13 0.13
C VAL A 165 13.59 -3.41 0.62
N ALA A 166 14.36 -2.37 0.95
CA ALA A 166 15.69 -2.49 1.52
C ALA A 166 15.89 -1.44 2.62
N PHE A 167 16.13 -1.90 3.84
CA PHE A 167 16.40 -1.04 4.98
C PHE A 167 17.79 -1.34 5.54
N ASP A 168 18.61 -0.30 5.71
CA ASP A 168 20.00 -0.43 6.18
C ASP A 168 20.18 0.03 7.64
N GLY A 169 19.09 0.17 8.40
CA GLY A 169 19.11 0.70 9.78
C GLY A 169 18.83 2.18 9.86
N THR A 170 18.92 2.92 8.75
CA THR A 170 18.72 4.38 8.70
C THR A 170 17.84 4.79 7.52
N THR A 171 18.04 4.16 6.36
CA THR A 171 17.41 4.53 5.10
C THR A 171 16.51 3.40 4.60
N LEU A 172 15.25 3.70 4.36
CA LEU A 172 14.32 2.81 3.67
C LEU A 172 14.37 3.09 2.17
N ARG A 173 14.91 2.16 1.40
CA ARG A 173 15.10 2.26 -0.05
C ARG A 173 14.16 1.31 -0.77
N LEU A 174 13.64 1.76 -1.90
CA LEU A 174 12.82 0.96 -2.80
C LEU A 174 13.64 0.64 -4.05
N ARG A 175 14.05 -0.62 -4.18
CA ARG A 175 14.82 -1.07 -5.36
C ARG A 175 13.84 -1.40 -6.48
N ASP A 176 13.92 -0.63 -7.54
CA ASP A 176 13.10 -0.79 -8.74
C ASP A 176 13.79 -1.63 -9.85
N LYS A 177 13.22 -1.63 -11.04
CA LYS A 177 13.77 -2.37 -12.19
C LYS A 177 14.78 -1.56 -13.02
N ASP A 178 14.98 -0.27 -12.70
CA ASP A 178 15.98 0.55 -13.37
C ASP A 178 17.35 0.37 -12.72
N THR A 179 18.22 -0.35 -13.39
CA THR A 179 19.60 -0.58 -12.93
C THR A 179 20.55 0.56 -13.27
N LYS A 180 20.10 1.57 -14.01
CA LYS A 180 20.94 2.68 -14.48
C LYS A 180 20.90 3.88 -13.55
N ARG A 181 19.92 3.96 -12.65
CA ARG A 181 19.72 5.10 -11.75
C ARG A 181 19.75 4.68 -10.29
N ILE A 182 19.92 5.67 -9.41
CA ILE A 182 19.88 5.44 -7.97
C ILE A 182 18.44 5.16 -7.56
N ASN A 183 18.23 4.03 -6.89
CA ASN A 183 16.94 3.66 -6.35
C ASN A 183 16.39 4.72 -5.38
N PRO A 184 15.09 5.02 -5.42
CA PRO A 184 14.46 5.97 -4.52
C PRO A 184 14.54 5.56 -3.04
N ASN A 185 14.67 6.56 -2.18
CA ASN A 185 14.50 6.40 -0.74
C ASN A 185 13.14 6.96 -0.31
N VAL A 186 12.53 6.31 0.66
CA VAL A 186 11.38 6.84 1.38
C VAL A 186 11.84 7.99 2.28
N ILE A 187 11.12 9.11 2.27
CA ILE A 187 11.37 10.26 3.13
C ILE A 187 10.67 10.00 4.47
N LEU A 188 11.40 9.45 5.44
CA LEU A 188 10.85 8.95 6.71
C LEU A 188 10.13 10.02 7.56
N THR A 189 10.32 11.30 7.29
CA THR A 189 9.55 12.39 7.92
C THR A 189 8.22 12.68 7.23
N ARG A 190 7.89 11.96 6.14
CA ARG A 190 6.70 12.14 5.32
C ARG A 190 6.15 10.78 4.85
N VAL A 191 5.88 9.94 5.84
CA VAL A 191 5.29 8.61 5.68
C VAL A 191 3.90 8.57 6.29
N ASP A 192 3.19 7.48 6.11
CA ASP A 192 1.89 7.19 6.69
C ASP A 192 0.83 8.27 6.39
N ILE A 193 0.99 8.91 5.24
CA ILE A 193 0.02 9.90 4.74
C ILE A 193 -1.32 9.19 4.55
N ASN A 194 -2.39 9.78 5.08
CA ASN A 194 -3.74 9.21 5.07
C ASN A 194 -3.92 7.95 5.96
N GLU A 195 -3.08 7.80 6.99
CA GLU A 195 -3.19 6.72 7.96
C GLU A 195 -4.64 6.59 8.52
N GLY A 196 -5.05 5.38 8.86
CA GLY A 196 -6.41 5.07 9.30
C GLY A 196 -7.41 4.88 8.16
N ASN A 197 -6.99 5.03 6.90
CA ASN A 197 -7.82 4.80 5.71
C ASN A 197 -7.33 3.59 4.90
N ASN A 198 -8.17 3.14 3.95
CA ASN A 198 -7.82 2.06 3.03
C ASN A 198 -6.63 2.40 2.12
N GLN A 199 -6.30 3.66 1.96
CA GLN A 199 -5.22 4.13 1.12
C GLN A 199 -4.19 4.88 1.96
N VAL A 200 -2.96 4.37 2.00
CA VAL A 200 -1.84 5.02 2.68
C VAL A 200 -0.76 5.36 1.68
N ALA A 201 -0.04 6.44 1.93
CA ALA A 201 1.06 6.84 1.06
C ALA A 201 2.34 7.19 1.80
N HIS A 202 3.46 7.02 1.11
CA HIS A 202 4.79 7.38 1.58
C HIS A 202 5.50 8.24 0.53
N THR A 203 6.04 9.36 0.95
CA THR A 203 6.80 10.24 0.06
C THR A 203 8.16 9.64 -0.28
N ILE A 204 8.55 9.71 -1.56
CA ILE A 204 9.85 9.23 -2.05
C ILE A 204 10.64 10.34 -2.77
N ASN A 205 11.96 10.24 -2.72
CA ASN A 205 12.88 11.26 -3.27
C ASN A 205 13.34 11.01 -4.71
N GLY A 206 12.77 10.01 -5.36
CA GLY A 206 13.00 9.63 -6.76
C GLY A 206 11.76 9.00 -7.37
N VAL A 207 11.69 8.88 -8.68
CA VAL A 207 10.60 8.21 -9.39
C VAL A 207 11.00 6.74 -9.57
N LEU A 208 10.13 5.82 -9.17
CA LEU A 208 10.28 4.38 -9.41
C LEU A 208 10.06 4.08 -10.91
N LEU A 209 10.94 3.31 -11.48
CA LEU A 209 10.86 2.98 -12.90
C LEU A 209 10.71 1.46 -13.10
N PRO A 210 9.61 1.03 -13.74
CA PRO A 210 9.50 -0.34 -14.22
C PRO A 210 10.49 -0.57 -15.36
N LYS A 211 10.66 -1.82 -15.77
CA LYS A 211 11.37 -2.10 -17.02
C LYS A 211 10.57 -1.49 -18.18
N LEU A 212 11.04 -0.36 -18.66
CA LEU A 212 10.56 0.21 -19.92
C LEU A 212 11.27 -0.53 -21.05
N GLY A 213 10.49 -1.10 -21.94
CA GLY A 213 10.98 -1.90 -23.07
C GLY A 213 11.87 -1.13 -24.02
#